data_6ef7f1c9b20782e67e636f8384c76b53
#
_entry.id   6ef7f1c9b20782e67e636f8384c76b53
#
_cell.length_a   1.000
_cell.length_b   1.000
_cell.length_c   1.000
_cell.angle_alpha   90.00
_cell.angle_beta   90.00
_cell.angle_gamma   90.00
#
_symmetry.space_group_name_H-M   'P 1'
#
loop_
_entity.id
_entity.type
_entity.pdbx_description
1 polymer ?
#
loop_
_entity_poly.entity_id
_entity_poly.type
_entity_poly.pdbx_seq_one_letter_code
_entity_poly.pdbx_strand_id
1 'polypeptide(L)'
;MNQIMDIEDFKRPEWRSVLAEMHLLMNIKRTNLGKYPHCTDRRNLFEKAEIESFKHWEYPWMIKHSKLKSGQKILDCGCGRGFLQFYLARKGMKVTSLDVSTLKPKFVRKFWKFCEDNKIPLSENKTTTIPKIAKRYDTNIEFHVLNIAKLPFNDNSYDCVYSISVLEHMEKGDDEDAIREMARVLKPGGRMLVTVDFSPIKMPRVSYDAKDIERLISISGLEQIGESCDYQIENWTEHKKQLKDTFLKADVSVSTAGFVLQK
;
A
#
# COMPACT_ATOMS: atom_id res chain seq x y z
N MET A 1 -8.54 12.36 7.69
CA MET A 1 -8.48 10.94 7.24
C MET A 1 -8.43 10.87 5.72
N ASN A 2 -9.44 11.41 5.09
CA ASN A 2 -9.49 11.50 3.63
C ASN A 2 -8.63 12.69 3.21
N GLN A 3 -7.58 12.45 2.44
CA GLN A 3 -6.64 13.52 2.12
C GLN A 3 -5.73 13.15 0.94
N ILE A 4 -5.21 14.18 0.30
CA ILE A 4 -4.05 14.08 -0.56
C ILE A 4 -2.80 14.10 0.34
N MET A 5 -1.75 13.42 -0.09
CA MET A 5 -0.49 13.38 0.62
C MET A 5 0.04 14.79 0.93
N ASP A 6 0.26 15.04 2.21
CA ASP A 6 0.88 16.27 2.70
C ASP A 6 2.33 15.99 3.10
N ILE A 7 3.24 16.81 2.60
CA ILE A 7 4.67 16.69 2.88
C ILE A 7 4.96 16.94 4.36
N GLU A 8 4.16 17.78 5.01
CA GLU A 8 4.30 18.03 6.44
C GLU A 8 4.02 16.81 7.31
N ASP A 9 3.27 15.82 6.80
CA ASP A 9 3.06 14.56 7.51
C ASP A 9 4.38 13.84 7.84
N PHE A 10 5.40 13.96 6.98
CA PHE A 10 6.71 13.35 7.24
C PHE A 10 7.46 13.95 8.42
N LYS A 11 7.09 15.15 8.86
CA LYS A 11 7.67 15.81 10.03
C LYS A 11 6.96 15.40 11.33
N ARG A 12 5.79 14.80 11.26
CA ARG A 12 4.97 14.42 12.42
C ARG A 12 5.60 13.25 13.19
N PRO A 13 5.71 13.36 14.52
CA PRO A 13 6.33 12.31 15.35
C PRO A 13 5.71 10.92 15.15
N GLU A 14 4.38 10.85 15.01
CA GLU A 14 3.67 9.58 14.79
C GLU A 14 4.02 8.93 13.46
N TRP A 15 4.23 9.70 12.37
CA TRP A 15 4.71 9.19 11.09
C TRP A 15 6.13 8.62 11.21
N ARG A 16 7.01 9.40 11.83
CA ARG A 16 8.40 9.00 12.06
C ARG A 16 8.51 7.75 12.93
N SER A 17 7.68 7.65 13.97
CA SER A 17 7.67 6.49 14.87
C SER A 17 7.30 5.20 14.11
N VAL A 18 6.25 5.24 13.28
CA VAL A 18 5.85 4.08 12.46
C VAL A 18 6.94 3.68 11.47
N LEU A 19 7.51 4.66 10.76
CA LEU A 19 8.60 4.39 9.82
C LEU A 19 9.83 3.83 10.52
N ALA A 20 10.18 4.37 11.67
CA ALA A 20 11.28 3.87 12.51
C ALA A 20 11.06 2.43 12.95
N GLU A 21 9.87 2.09 13.42
CA GLU A 21 9.54 0.73 13.84
C GLU A 21 9.58 -0.24 12.65
N MET A 22 9.03 0.15 11.50
CA MET A 22 9.12 -0.63 10.27
C MET A 22 10.58 -0.86 9.85
N HIS A 23 11.40 0.17 9.92
CA HIS A 23 12.82 0.08 9.59
C HIS A 23 13.58 -0.84 10.53
N LEU A 24 13.33 -0.75 11.83
CA LEU A 24 13.90 -1.66 12.84
C LEU A 24 13.50 -3.12 12.57
N LEU A 25 12.24 -3.36 12.24
CA LEU A 25 11.77 -4.69 11.89
C LEU A 25 12.52 -5.27 10.69
N MET A 26 12.80 -4.45 9.68
CA MET A 26 13.58 -4.84 8.51
C MET A 26 15.05 -5.08 8.84
N ASN A 27 15.65 -4.21 9.64
CA ASN A 27 17.06 -4.31 10.02
C ASN A 27 17.35 -5.57 10.84
N ILE A 28 16.46 -5.96 11.75
CA ILE A 28 16.62 -7.17 12.57
C ILE A 28 16.80 -8.42 11.69
N LYS A 29 16.16 -8.47 10.52
CA LYS A 29 16.25 -9.63 9.60
C LYS A 29 17.19 -9.38 8.40
N ARG A 30 17.78 -8.21 8.29
CA ARG A 30 18.59 -7.78 7.14
C ARG A 30 19.84 -8.62 6.93
N THR A 31 20.46 -9.11 8.00
CA THR A 31 21.60 -10.02 7.93
C THR A 31 21.29 -11.31 7.17
N ASN A 32 20.01 -11.68 7.11
CA ASN A 32 19.55 -12.92 6.48
C ASN A 32 18.90 -12.72 5.11
N LEU A 33 18.51 -11.47 4.76
CA LEU A 33 17.73 -11.20 3.56
C LEU A 33 18.51 -10.52 2.44
N GLY A 34 19.70 -9.96 2.72
CA GLY A 34 20.33 -9.06 1.76
C GLY A 34 19.52 -7.79 1.53
N LYS A 35 19.83 -7.07 0.49
CA LYS A 35 19.16 -5.81 0.14
C LYS A 35 17.78 -6.05 -0.46
N TYR A 36 16.74 -5.52 0.15
CA TYR A 36 15.40 -5.54 -0.42
C TYR A 36 15.21 -4.28 -1.30
N PRO A 37 14.85 -4.38 -2.60
CA PRO A 37 14.90 -3.22 -3.52
C PRO A 37 13.89 -2.12 -3.24
N HIS A 38 12.87 -2.39 -2.42
CA HIS A 38 11.91 -1.40 -1.95
C HIS A 38 12.19 -0.87 -0.55
N CYS A 39 13.27 -1.33 0.04
CA CYS A 39 13.72 -0.95 1.34
C CYS A 39 15.13 -0.50 1.18
N THR A 40 15.27 0.75 0.95
CA THR A 40 16.50 1.37 0.60
C THR A 40 17.58 1.18 1.63
N ASP A 41 18.79 1.06 1.12
CA ASP A 41 20.01 0.71 1.80
C ASP A 41 20.58 1.88 2.62
N ARG A 42 19.76 2.64 3.34
CA ARG A 42 20.27 3.80 4.05
C ARG A 42 20.11 3.69 5.55
N ARG A 43 21.22 3.49 6.20
CA ARG A 43 21.39 3.30 7.65
C ARG A 43 21.00 4.52 8.50
N ASN A 44 20.57 5.63 7.86
CA ASN A 44 20.35 6.92 8.52
C ASN A 44 18.96 7.52 8.25
N LEU A 45 17.90 6.68 8.17
CA LEU A 45 16.52 7.16 8.14
C LEU A 45 16.15 8.03 9.36
N PHE A 46 16.95 7.97 10.43
CA PHE A 46 16.76 8.76 11.63
C PHE A 46 17.40 10.14 11.59
N GLU A 47 18.50 10.31 10.86
CA GLU A 47 19.24 11.58 10.83
C GLU A 47 19.02 12.40 9.57
N LYS A 48 18.77 11.74 8.45
CA LYS A 48 18.38 12.40 7.19
C LYS A 48 17.22 11.59 6.61
N ALA A 49 15.98 12.02 6.86
CA ALA A 49 14.79 11.42 6.30
C ALA A 49 14.79 11.60 4.77
N GLU A 50 15.55 10.80 4.06
CA GLU A 50 15.40 10.66 2.63
C GLU A 50 14.15 9.83 2.37
N ILE A 51 13.08 10.51 2.06
CA ILE A 51 11.80 9.94 1.70
C ILE A 51 11.94 9.46 0.26
N GLU A 52 11.92 8.16 0.05
CA GLU A 52 12.27 7.57 -1.24
C GLU A 52 11.06 7.12 -2.06
N SER A 53 9.89 7.03 -1.47
CA SER A 53 8.68 6.63 -2.17
C SER A 53 7.42 7.06 -1.43
N PHE A 54 6.31 7.13 -2.14
CA PHE A 54 4.97 7.36 -1.58
C PHE A 54 4.61 6.36 -0.47
N LYS A 55 5.19 5.16 -0.46
CA LYS A 55 4.99 4.16 0.59
C LYS A 55 5.40 4.66 1.99
N HIS A 56 6.31 5.62 2.08
CA HIS A 56 6.67 6.26 3.34
C HIS A 56 5.55 7.18 3.88
N TRP A 57 4.64 7.61 3.03
CA TRP A 57 3.42 8.29 3.45
C TRP A 57 2.26 7.30 3.63
N GLU A 58 2.04 6.41 2.67
CA GLU A 58 0.89 5.51 2.63
C GLU A 58 0.84 4.53 3.80
N TYR A 59 1.99 3.96 4.19
CA TYR A 59 2.02 2.99 5.27
C TYR A 59 1.70 3.60 6.65
N PRO A 60 2.33 4.70 7.09
CA PRO A 60 1.91 5.38 8.31
C PRO A 60 0.47 5.87 8.27
N TRP A 61 0.03 6.41 7.12
CA TRP A 61 -1.35 6.83 6.92
C TRP A 61 -2.34 5.66 7.13
N MET A 62 -2.08 4.54 6.49
CA MET A 62 -2.89 3.33 6.64
C MET A 62 -2.93 2.85 8.10
N ILE A 63 -1.78 2.77 8.77
CA ILE A 63 -1.68 2.32 10.16
C ILE A 63 -2.45 3.27 11.09
N LYS A 64 -2.27 4.58 10.91
CA LYS A 64 -2.95 5.60 11.72
C LYS A 64 -4.47 5.52 11.62
N HIS A 65 -4.99 5.30 10.41
CA HIS A 65 -6.42 5.37 10.14
C HIS A 65 -7.16 4.03 10.21
N SER A 66 -6.46 2.92 10.16
CA SER A 66 -7.05 1.58 10.23
C SER A 66 -7.60 1.22 11.60
N LYS A 67 -7.07 1.82 12.68
CA LYS A 67 -7.44 1.51 14.08
C LYS A 67 -7.35 0.02 14.43
N LEU A 68 -6.39 -0.67 13.87
CA LEU A 68 -6.21 -2.12 14.00
C LEU A 68 -5.86 -2.54 15.42
N LYS A 69 -6.34 -3.73 15.79
CA LYS A 69 -6.04 -4.42 17.05
C LYS A 69 -5.47 -5.80 16.76
N SER A 70 -4.57 -6.28 17.60
CA SER A 70 -4.04 -7.63 17.49
C SER A 70 -5.16 -8.68 17.42
N GLY A 71 -4.96 -9.71 16.62
CA GLY A 71 -5.94 -10.79 16.37
C GLY A 71 -6.94 -10.52 15.26
N GLN A 72 -7.09 -9.27 14.79
CA GLN A 72 -8.01 -8.94 13.70
C GLN A 72 -7.56 -9.55 12.37
N LYS A 73 -8.55 -9.92 11.54
CA LYS A 73 -8.35 -10.43 10.18
C LYS A 73 -8.27 -9.28 9.18
N ILE A 74 -7.19 -9.25 8.43
CA ILE A 74 -6.91 -8.19 7.46
C ILE A 74 -6.76 -8.79 6.07
N LEU A 75 -7.32 -8.12 5.07
CA LEU A 75 -7.11 -8.43 3.66
C LEU A 75 -6.26 -7.33 3.00
N ASP A 76 -5.11 -7.72 2.45
CA ASP A 76 -4.21 -6.87 1.68
C ASP A 76 -4.44 -7.13 0.19
N CYS A 77 -5.14 -6.20 -0.46
CA CYS A 77 -5.54 -6.30 -1.86
C CYS A 77 -4.49 -5.67 -2.79
N GLY A 78 -3.73 -6.52 -3.48
CA GLY A 78 -2.62 -6.10 -4.32
C GLY A 78 -1.34 -5.86 -3.51
N CYS A 79 -1.02 -6.81 -2.65
CA CYS A 79 0.09 -6.68 -1.67
C CYS A 79 1.47 -6.46 -2.31
N GLY A 80 1.63 -6.82 -3.58
CA GLY A 80 2.93 -6.76 -4.24
C GLY A 80 4.00 -7.52 -3.46
N ARG A 81 5.10 -6.82 -3.23
CA ARG A 81 6.17 -7.22 -2.33
C ARG A 81 6.29 -6.23 -1.17
N GLY A 82 5.15 -5.54 -0.91
CA GLY A 82 5.06 -4.50 0.08
C GLY A 82 5.40 -5.02 1.48
N PHE A 83 6.01 -4.14 2.25
CA PHE A 83 6.49 -4.48 3.58
C PHE A 83 5.38 -4.46 4.63
N LEU A 84 4.32 -3.72 4.38
CA LEU A 84 3.23 -3.49 5.32
C LEU A 84 2.59 -4.79 5.81
N GLN A 85 2.35 -5.76 4.91
CA GLN A 85 1.80 -7.06 5.24
C GLN A 85 2.60 -7.80 6.34
N PHE A 86 3.93 -7.77 6.25
CA PHE A 86 4.81 -8.44 7.23
C PHE A 86 4.83 -7.67 8.55
N TYR A 87 4.83 -6.35 8.49
CA TYR A 87 4.75 -5.50 9.68
C TYR A 87 3.45 -5.77 10.46
N LEU A 88 2.31 -5.79 9.78
CA LEU A 88 1.01 -6.04 10.39
C LEU A 88 0.92 -7.46 10.99
N ALA A 89 1.43 -8.47 10.27
CA ALA A 89 1.49 -9.83 10.80
C ALA A 89 2.34 -9.90 12.08
N ARG A 90 3.47 -9.18 12.13
CA ARG A 90 4.31 -9.11 13.32
C ARG A 90 3.67 -8.34 14.47
N LYS A 91 2.76 -7.43 14.19
CA LYS A 91 1.94 -6.74 15.20
C LYS A 91 0.75 -7.59 15.67
N GLY A 92 0.70 -8.87 15.27
CA GLY A 92 -0.28 -9.85 15.72
C GLY A 92 -1.59 -9.89 14.93
N MET A 93 -1.67 -9.25 13.77
CA MET A 93 -2.81 -9.35 12.88
C MET A 93 -2.78 -10.66 12.07
N LYS A 94 -3.95 -11.18 11.73
CA LYS A 94 -4.12 -12.32 10.82
C LYS A 94 -4.23 -11.78 9.39
N VAL A 95 -3.11 -11.78 8.67
CA VAL A 95 -3.02 -11.15 7.35
C VAL A 95 -3.22 -12.18 6.25
N THR A 96 -4.23 -11.95 5.42
CA THR A 96 -4.40 -12.58 4.11
C THR A 96 -3.97 -11.57 3.06
N SER A 97 -3.01 -11.93 2.23
CA SER A 97 -2.49 -11.08 1.16
C SER A 97 -2.78 -11.69 -0.19
N LEU A 98 -3.15 -10.87 -1.14
CA LEU A 98 -3.39 -11.34 -2.51
C LEU A 98 -2.77 -10.40 -3.54
N ASP A 99 -2.43 -10.99 -4.68
CA ASP A 99 -1.91 -10.27 -5.85
C ASP A 99 -2.13 -11.11 -7.11
N VAL A 100 -2.04 -10.49 -8.29
CA VAL A 100 -2.02 -11.22 -9.55
C VAL A 100 -0.67 -11.91 -9.78
N SER A 101 -0.66 -13.02 -10.50
CA SER A 101 0.56 -13.80 -10.75
C SER A 101 1.55 -13.09 -11.67
N THR A 102 1.06 -12.23 -12.56
CA THR A 102 1.86 -11.62 -13.62
C THR A 102 2.42 -10.26 -13.19
N LEU A 103 3.74 -10.16 -13.15
CA LEU A 103 4.44 -8.88 -13.06
C LEU A 103 4.59 -8.30 -14.47
N LYS A 104 4.39 -6.98 -14.61
CA LYS A 104 4.76 -6.30 -15.87
C LYS A 104 6.25 -6.54 -16.17
N PRO A 105 6.66 -6.78 -17.44
CA PRO A 105 8.02 -7.21 -17.77
C PRO A 105 9.15 -6.33 -17.20
N LYS A 106 8.95 -4.99 -17.14
CA LYS A 106 9.93 -4.07 -16.55
C LYS A 106 10.15 -4.25 -15.04
N PHE A 107 9.13 -4.72 -14.32
CA PHE A 107 9.22 -5.03 -12.89
C PHE A 107 9.81 -6.42 -12.65
N VAL A 108 9.55 -7.36 -13.57
CA VAL A 108 10.12 -8.70 -13.54
C VAL A 108 11.64 -8.64 -13.52
N ARG A 109 12.27 -7.87 -14.43
CA ARG A 109 13.73 -7.74 -14.48
C ARG A 109 14.35 -7.25 -13.17
N LYS A 110 13.78 -6.23 -12.56
CA LYS A 110 14.27 -5.72 -11.25
C LYS A 110 14.08 -6.75 -10.14
N PHE A 111 12.97 -7.49 -10.19
CA PHE A 111 12.68 -8.56 -9.24
C PHE A 111 13.64 -9.75 -9.40
N TRP A 112 13.90 -10.18 -10.64
CA TRP A 112 14.85 -11.24 -10.92
C TRP A 112 16.25 -10.87 -10.44
N LYS A 113 16.72 -9.69 -10.80
CA LYS A 113 18.01 -9.21 -10.30
C LYS A 113 18.09 -9.18 -8.78
N PHE A 114 17.05 -8.74 -8.11
CA PHE A 114 16.98 -8.79 -6.66
C PHE A 114 17.06 -10.23 -6.12
N CYS A 115 16.35 -11.15 -6.73
CA CYS A 115 16.40 -12.56 -6.33
C CYS A 115 17.81 -13.14 -6.51
N GLU A 116 18.49 -12.84 -7.61
CA GLU A 116 19.87 -13.23 -7.86
C GLU A 116 20.83 -12.67 -6.81
N ASP A 117 20.77 -11.36 -6.60
CA ASP A 117 21.63 -10.64 -5.65
C ASP A 117 21.45 -11.16 -4.20
N ASN A 118 20.30 -11.74 -3.89
CA ASN A 118 19.95 -12.23 -2.55
C ASN A 118 19.87 -13.77 -2.45
N LYS A 119 20.30 -14.49 -3.49
CA LYS A 119 20.27 -15.96 -3.52
C LYS A 119 18.89 -16.56 -3.23
N ILE A 120 17.85 -15.87 -3.69
CA ILE A 120 16.48 -16.40 -3.66
C ILE A 120 16.26 -17.21 -4.93
N PRO A 121 15.83 -18.48 -4.83
CA PRO A 121 15.63 -19.31 -6.01
C PRO A 121 14.71 -18.68 -7.05
N LEU A 122 15.20 -18.53 -8.27
CA LEU A 122 14.53 -17.82 -9.36
C LEU A 122 13.31 -18.56 -9.93
N SER A 123 13.20 -19.84 -9.68
CA SER A 123 12.05 -20.67 -10.11
C SER A 123 10.74 -20.33 -9.38
N GLU A 124 10.79 -19.37 -8.49
CA GLU A 124 9.69 -19.10 -7.60
C GLU A 124 8.86 -17.90 -8.08
N ASN A 125 7.59 -18.16 -8.33
CA ASN A 125 6.56 -17.14 -8.52
C ASN A 125 6.21 -16.46 -7.19
N LYS A 126 5.30 -15.48 -7.20
CA LYS A 126 4.85 -14.80 -5.97
C LYS A 126 4.28 -15.76 -4.93
N THR A 127 3.65 -16.86 -5.38
CA THR A 127 3.04 -17.87 -4.50
C THR A 127 4.03 -18.50 -3.54
N THR A 128 5.27 -18.67 -3.98
CA THR A 128 6.34 -19.23 -3.15
C THR A 128 7.20 -18.16 -2.49
N THR A 129 7.38 -17.03 -3.14
CA THR A 129 8.26 -15.96 -2.68
C THR A 129 7.70 -15.23 -1.45
N ILE A 130 6.41 -14.85 -1.45
CA ILE A 130 5.79 -14.13 -0.33
C ILE A 130 5.82 -14.97 0.97
N PRO A 131 5.38 -16.24 0.98
CA PRO A 131 5.49 -17.10 2.16
C PRO A 131 6.93 -17.28 2.67
N LYS A 132 7.91 -17.37 1.77
CA LYS A 132 9.33 -17.46 2.18
C LYS A 132 9.84 -16.18 2.83
N ILE A 133 9.45 -15.02 2.31
CA ILE A 133 9.76 -13.73 2.92
C ILE A 133 9.09 -13.64 4.29
N ALA A 134 7.81 -14.04 4.40
CA ALA A 134 7.09 -14.07 5.67
C ALA A 134 7.81 -14.91 6.72
N LYS A 135 8.24 -16.12 6.34
CA LYS A 135 9.03 -16.99 7.23
C LYS A 135 10.34 -16.36 7.68
N ARG A 136 11.02 -15.63 6.81
CA ARG A 136 12.25 -14.90 7.16
C ARG A 136 12.01 -13.75 8.14
N TYR A 137 10.82 -13.16 8.11
CA TYR A 137 10.39 -12.14 9.08
C TYR A 137 9.74 -12.73 10.32
N ASP A 138 9.73 -14.08 10.45
CA ASP A 138 9.10 -14.77 11.56
C ASP A 138 7.62 -14.36 11.69
N THR A 139 6.95 -14.35 10.54
CA THR A 139 5.54 -14.00 10.40
C THR A 139 4.82 -15.10 9.64
N ASN A 140 3.51 -15.18 9.86
CA ASN A 140 2.64 -16.06 9.08
C ASN A 140 1.64 -15.20 8.28
N ILE A 141 1.69 -15.34 6.97
CA ILE A 141 0.81 -14.65 6.03
C ILE A 141 0.20 -15.69 5.10
N GLU A 142 -1.11 -15.67 4.99
CA GLU A 142 -1.83 -16.42 3.99
C GLU A 142 -1.76 -15.65 2.66
N PHE A 143 -1.17 -16.24 1.62
CA PHE A 143 -0.99 -15.57 0.33
C PHE A 143 -1.71 -16.31 -0.79
N HIS A 144 -2.49 -15.56 -1.59
CA HIS A 144 -3.23 -16.06 -2.73
C HIS A 144 -2.89 -15.33 -4.01
N VAL A 145 -2.90 -16.04 -5.13
CA VAL A 145 -2.86 -15.45 -6.48
C VAL A 145 -4.28 -15.28 -6.97
N LEU A 146 -4.80 -14.07 -6.86
CA LEU A 146 -6.20 -13.75 -7.15
C LEU A 146 -6.33 -12.37 -7.81
N ASN A 147 -7.41 -12.20 -8.58
CA ASN A 147 -7.86 -10.88 -9.01
C ASN A 147 -8.80 -10.29 -7.95
N ILE A 148 -8.55 -9.06 -7.52
CA ILE A 148 -9.35 -8.36 -6.51
C ILE A 148 -10.80 -8.17 -6.97
N ALA A 149 -11.01 -8.02 -8.29
CA ALA A 149 -12.35 -7.88 -8.87
C ALA A 149 -13.25 -9.11 -8.69
N LYS A 150 -12.70 -10.24 -8.20
CA LYS A 150 -13.47 -11.47 -7.93
C LYS A 150 -12.83 -12.25 -6.78
N LEU A 151 -13.30 -12.01 -5.58
CA LEU A 151 -12.76 -12.63 -4.37
C LEU A 151 -13.53 -13.90 -3.97
N PRO A 152 -12.85 -15.03 -3.74
CA PRO A 152 -13.50 -16.29 -3.32
C PRO A 152 -13.77 -16.34 -1.80
N PHE A 153 -13.82 -15.20 -1.15
CA PHE A 153 -14.06 -15.09 0.28
C PHE A 153 -15.54 -14.82 0.57
N ASN A 154 -16.01 -15.31 1.71
CA ASN A 154 -17.38 -15.06 2.15
C ASN A 154 -17.58 -13.57 2.51
N ASP A 155 -18.82 -13.12 2.44
CA ASP A 155 -19.23 -11.81 2.93
C ASP A 155 -18.83 -11.65 4.40
N ASN A 156 -18.49 -10.42 4.79
CA ASN A 156 -18.24 -10.08 6.19
C ASN A 156 -17.12 -10.92 6.86
N SER A 157 -16.04 -11.20 6.13
CA SER A 157 -14.96 -12.09 6.58
C SER A 157 -13.79 -11.35 7.24
N TYR A 158 -13.56 -10.08 6.89
CA TYR A 158 -12.40 -9.31 7.31
C TYR A 158 -12.77 -8.09 8.17
N ASP A 159 -11.96 -7.82 9.18
CA ASP A 159 -12.12 -6.66 10.06
C ASP A 159 -11.59 -5.37 9.42
N CYS A 160 -10.61 -5.52 8.53
CA CYS A 160 -10.05 -4.43 7.71
C CYS A 160 -9.67 -4.96 6.33
N VAL A 161 -9.94 -4.15 5.32
CA VAL A 161 -9.53 -4.41 3.93
C VAL A 161 -8.77 -3.20 3.44
N TYR A 162 -7.62 -3.38 2.80
CA TYR A 162 -6.91 -2.25 2.23
C TYR A 162 -6.31 -2.55 0.86
N SER A 163 -6.14 -1.49 0.07
CA SER A 163 -5.48 -1.50 -1.22
C SER A 163 -4.60 -0.25 -1.34
N ILE A 164 -3.31 -0.44 -1.62
CA ILE A 164 -2.32 0.63 -1.59
C ILE A 164 -1.64 0.78 -2.95
N SER A 165 -2.02 1.82 -3.71
CA SER A 165 -1.53 2.11 -5.06
C SER A 165 -1.66 0.88 -5.98
N VAL A 166 -2.88 0.39 -6.17
CA VAL A 166 -3.17 -0.81 -6.99
C VAL A 166 -4.24 -0.54 -8.02
N LEU A 167 -5.34 0.11 -7.62
CA LEU A 167 -6.53 0.25 -8.47
C LEU A 167 -6.23 0.96 -9.78
N GLU A 168 -5.34 1.95 -9.76
CA GLU A 168 -4.87 2.69 -10.94
C GLU A 168 -4.13 1.81 -11.98
N HIS A 169 -3.75 0.62 -11.59
CA HIS A 169 -3.06 -0.34 -12.45
C HIS A 169 -3.98 -1.43 -13.02
N MET A 170 -5.23 -1.46 -12.58
CA MET A 170 -6.22 -2.44 -13.03
C MET A 170 -6.76 -2.09 -14.43
N GLU A 171 -7.40 -3.03 -15.09
CA GLU A 171 -8.11 -2.77 -16.33
C GLU A 171 -9.37 -1.93 -16.04
N LYS A 172 -9.82 -1.21 -17.06
CA LYS A 172 -10.99 -0.33 -16.91
C LYS A 172 -12.25 -1.12 -16.52
N GLY A 173 -12.84 -0.76 -15.40
CA GLY A 173 -14.01 -1.42 -14.82
C GLY A 173 -13.66 -2.44 -13.73
N ASP A 174 -12.51 -3.08 -13.78
CA ASP A 174 -12.06 -3.99 -12.74
C ASP A 174 -11.84 -3.29 -11.40
N ASP A 175 -11.46 -2.00 -11.41
CA ASP A 175 -11.32 -1.16 -10.22
C ASP A 175 -12.65 -1.00 -9.47
N GLU A 176 -13.77 -0.86 -10.23
CA GLU A 176 -15.11 -0.79 -9.63
C GLU A 176 -15.53 -2.12 -9.01
N ASP A 177 -15.31 -3.22 -9.72
CA ASP A 177 -15.62 -4.55 -9.20
C ASP A 177 -14.73 -4.88 -8.00
N ALA A 178 -13.46 -4.46 -8.01
CA ALA A 178 -12.56 -4.60 -6.87
C ALA A 178 -13.11 -3.87 -5.62
N ILE A 179 -13.56 -2.63 -5.77
CA ILE A 179 -14.16 -1.87 -4.65
C ILE A 179 -15.42 -2.55 -4.12
N ARG A 180 -16.31 -3.07 -5.00
CA ARG A 180 -17.51 -3.82 -4.58
C ARG A 180 -17.14 -5.08 -3.81
N GLU A 181 -16.17 -5.85 -4.30
CA GLU A 181 -15.71 -7.08 -3.65
C GLU A 181 -15.02 -6.79 -2.29
N MET A 182 -14.18 -5.76 -2.22
CA MET A 182 -13.58 -5.31 -0.97
C MET A 182 -14.65 -4.90 0.06
N ALA A 183 -15.69 -4.19 -0.38
CA ALA A 183 -16.82 -3.82 0.48
C ALA A 183 -17.66 -5.04 0.92
N ARG A 184 -17.87 -6.00 0.03
CA ARG A 184 -18.62 -7.22 0.32
C ARG A 184 -17.96 -8.05 1.43
N VAL A 185 -16.65 -8.28 1.31
CA VAL A 185 -15.91 -9.10 2.27
C VAL A 185 -15.61 -8.41 3.60
N LEU A 186 -15.78 -7.09 3.67
CA LEU A 186 -15.61 -6.30 4.89
C LEU A 186 -16.77 -6.56 5.86
N LYS A 187 -16.47 -6.75 7.14
CA LYS A 187 -17.46 -6.92 8.22
C LYS A 187 -18.19 -5.62 8.52
N PRO A 188 -19.43 -5.67 9.03
CA PRO A 188 -20.07 -4.52 9.65
C PRO A 188 -19.17 -3.90 10.75
N GLY A 189 -19.02 -2.58 10.72
CA GLY A 189 -18.08 -1.84 11.58
C GLY A 189 -16.61 -1.91 11.17
N GLY A 190 -16.26 -2.71 10.16
CA GLY A 190 -14.93 -2.82 9.60
C GLY A 190 -14.53 -1.58 8.78
N ARG A 191 -13.24 -1.42 8.52
CA ARG A 191 -12.70 -0.29 7.72
C ARG A 191 -12.08 -0.75 6.43
N MET A 192 -12.41 -0.05 5.35
CA MET A 192 -11.71 -0.13 4.07
C MET A 192 -10.82 1.10 3.92
N LEU A 193 -9.55 0.90 3.61
CA LEU A 193 -8.58 1.95 3.37
C LEU A 193 -8.00 1.80 1.97
N VAL A 194 -8.05 2.87 1.20
CA VAL A 194 -7.55 2.86 -0.17
C VAL A 194 -6.63 4.05 -0.37
N THR A 195 -5.47 3.80 -0.98
CA THR A 195 -4.65 4.85 -1.57
C THR A 195 -4.51 4.63 -3.06
N VAL A 196 -4.44 5.71 -3.80
CA VAL A 196 -4.30 5.72 -5.25
C VAL A 196 -3.31 6.80 -5.69
N ASP A 197 -2.65 6.59 -6.80
CA ASP A 197 -1.92 7.65 -7.48
C ASP A 197 -2.91 8.71 -7.93
N PHE A 198 -2.68 9.96 -7.54
CA PHE A 198 -3.59 11.09 -7.74
C PHE A 198 -2.98 12.18 -8.60
N SER A 199 -3.78 12.74 -9.49
CA SER A 199 -3.45 13.96 -10.23
C SER A 199 -4.71 14.79 -10.50
N PRO A 200 -4.72 16.11 -10.23
CA PRO A 200 -5.85 16.97 -10.60
C PRO A 200 -6.00 17.12 -12.11
N ILE A 201 -4.96 16.77 -12.87
CA ILE A 201 -4.99 16.73 -14.35
C ILE A 201 -5.05 15.26 -14.74
N LYS A 202 -6.16 14.85 -15.36
CA LYS A 202 -6.40 13.47 -15.75
C LYS A 202 -5.27 12.93 -16.63
N MET A 203 -4.55 11.96 -16.10
CA MET A 203 -3.53 11.22 -16.83
C MET A 203 -4.08 9.82 -17.12
N PRO A 204 -4.45 9.52 -18.39
CA PRO A 204 -5.09 8.26 -18.72
C PRO A 204 -4.26 7.05 -18.22
N ARG A 205 -4.88 6.16 -17.46
CA ARG A 205 -4.33 4.89 -16.96
C ARG A 205 -3.17 4.97 -15.95
N VAL A 206 -2.92 6.13 -15.33
CA VAL A 206 -1.79 6.28 -14.41
C VAL A 206 -2.21 6.88 -13.08
N SER A 207 -3.32 7.62 -13.05
CA SER A 207 -3.80 8.29 -11.83
C SER A 207 -5.29 8.53 -11.86
N TYR A 208 -5.85 8.70 -10.67
CA TYR A 208 -7.22 9.14 -10.44
C TYR A 208 -7.27 10.65 -10.23
N ASP A 209 -8.35 11.27 -10.64
CA ASP A 209 -8.73 12.63 -10.24
C ASP A 209 -9.78 12.58 -9.11
N ALA A 210 -10.23 13.75 -8.64
CA ALA A 210 -11.24 13.84 -7.59
C ALA A 210 -12.52 13.09 -7.92
N LYS A 211 -13.01 13.21 -9.18
CA LYS A 211 -14.24 12.53 -9.65
C LYS A 211 -14.09 11.01 -9.68
N ASP A 212 -12.93 10.52 -10.04
CA ASP A 212 -12.66 9.09 -10.01
C ASP A 212 -12.70 8.56 -8.57
N ILE A 213 -12.16 9.31 -7.60
CA ILE A 213 -12.20 8.94 -6.17
C ILE A 213 -13.64 8.98 -5.65
N GLU A 214 -14.40 10.04 -5.93
CA GLU A 214 -15.83 10.14 -5.57
C GLU A 214 -16.64 8.99 -6.13
N ARG A 215 -16.39 8.60 -7.39
CA ARG A 215 -17.00 7.44 -8.05
C ARG A 215 -16.70 6.15 -7.29
N LEU A 216 -15.45 5.88 -6.93
CA LEU A 216 -15.08 4.68 -6.19
C LEU A 216 -15.72 4.64 -4.80
N ILE A 217 -15.77 5.77 -4.10
CA ILE A 217 -16.45 5.90 -2.81
C ILE A 217 -17.95 5.57 -2.96
N SER A 218 -18.61 6.19 -3.94
CA SER A 218 -20.04 5.96 -4.22
C SER A 218 -20.34 4.50 -4.55
N ILE A 219 -19.53 3.87 -5.39
CA ILE A 219 -19.70 2.47 -5.82
C ILE A 219 -19.53 1.48 -4.66
N SER A 220 -18.72 1.82 -3.67
CA SER A 220 -18.50 0.97 -2.50
C SER A 220 -19.78 0.71 -1.70
N GLY A 221 -20.72 1.64 -1.73
CA GLY A 221 -21.91 1.63 -0.87
C GLY A 221 -21.61 1.80 0.62
N LEU A 222 -20.38 2.18 0.98
CA LEU A 222 -19.92 2.35 2.35
C LEU A 222 -19.93 3.83 2.75
N GLU A 223 -19.97 4.06 4.06
CA GLU A 223 -19.87 5.41 4.60
C GLU A 223 -18.41 5.91 4.59
N GLN A 224 -18.17 7.08 4.04
CA GLN A 224 -16.89 7.75 4.17
C GLN A 224 -16.75 8.34 5.58
N ILE A 225 -15.74 7.91 6.33
CA ILE A 225 -15.55 8.34 7.71
C ILE A 225 -14.47 9.43 7.83
N GLY A 226 -14.70 10.34 8.79
CA GLY A 226 -13.85 11.51 9.02
C GLY A 226 -14.23 12.70 8.14
N GLU A 227 -13.39 13.73 8.17
CA GLU A 227 -13.62 14.92 7.35
C GLU A 227 -13.56 14.56 5.87
N SER A 228 -14.51 15.07 5.09
CA SER A 228 -14.47 14.97 3.64
C SER A 228 -13.28 15.75 3.10
N CYS A 229 -12.66 15.25 2.05
CA CYS A 229 -11.65 15.96 1.28
C CYS A 229 -12.22 16.20 -0.12
N ASP A 230 -12.06 17.39 -0.63
CA ASP A 230 -12.46 17.73 -1.99
C ASP A 230 -11.45 17.25 -3.04
N TYR A 231 -10.33 16.68 -2.58
CA TYR A 231 -9.24 16.19 -3.43
C TYR A 231 -8.78 17.23 -4.47
N GLN A 232 -8.71 18.50 -4.05
CA GLN A 232 -8.19 19.57 -4.87
C GLN A 232 -6.81 20.00 -4.41
N ILE A 233 -5.98 20.40 -5.34
CA ILE A 233 -4.68 21.02 -5.09
C ILE A 233 -4.69 22.37 -5.79
N GLU A 234 -4.75 23.45 -5.01
CA GLU A 234 -4.82 24.82 -5.53
C GLU A 234 -3.64 25.15 -6.45
N ASN A 235 -2.45 24.73 -6.09
CA ASN A 235 -1.25 24.95 -6.88
C ASN A 235 -0.50 23.63 -7.16
N TRP A 236 -0.94 22.94 -8.20
CA TRP A 236 -0.34 21.66 -8.61
C TRP A 236 1.13 21.75 -8.98
N THR A 237 1.55 22.86 -9.57
CA THR A 237 2.95 23.05 -9.96
C THR A 237 3.86 23.16 -8.75
N GLU A 238 3.47 23.93 -7.75
CA GLU A 238 4.21 24.05 -6.50
C GLU A 238 4.19 22.75 -5.70
N HIS A 239 3.06 22.08 -5.61
CA HIS A 239 2.94 20.78 -4.96
C HIS A 239 3.90 19.75 -5.58
N LYS A 240 3.92 19.64 -6.92
CA LYS A 240 4.89 18.75 -7.62
C LYS A 240 6.35 19.11 -7.34
N LYS A 241 6.66 20.41 -7.26
CA LYS A 241 8.01 20.87 -6.94
C LYS A 241 8.39 20.42 -5.53
N GLN A 242 7.52 20.62 -4.55
CA GLN A 242 7.75 20.17 -3.18
C GLN A 242 7.93 18.66 -3.08
N LEU A 243 7.11 17.87 -3.80
CA LEU A 243 7.27 16.43 -3.87
C LEU A 243 8.63 16.04 -4.47
N LYS A 244 9.03 16.70 -5.56
CA LYS A 244 10.32 16.45 -6.22
C LYS A 244 11.49 16.75 -5.30
N ASP A 245 11.44 17.86 -4.58
CA ASP A 245 12.47 18.28 -3.62
C ASP A 245 12.53 17.29 -2.43
N THR A 246 11.39 16.76 -2.02
CA THR A 246 11.29 15.78 -0.94
C THR A 246 11.79 14.40 -1.34
N PHE A 247 11.42 13.93 -2.53
CA PHE A 247 11.75 12.57 -3.01
C PHE A 247 13.05 12.48 -3.82
N LEU A 248 13.89 13.47 -3.85
CA LEU A 248 15.27 13.58 -4.39
C LEU A 248 15.57 12.91 -5.75
N LYS A 249 14.74 12.05 -6.31
CA LYS A 249 15.00 11.26 -7.53
C LYS A 249 13.80 11.00 -8.41
N ALA A 250 12.63 11.49 -8.09
CA ALA A 250 11.44 11.13 -8.82
C ALA A 250 11.09 12.19 -9.86
N ASP A 251 10.83 11.73 -11.07
CA ASP A 251 9.97 12.47 -11.97
C ASP A 251 8.55 12.33 -11.39
N VAL A 252 8.19 13.26 -10.52
CA VAL A 252 6.92 13.20 -9.80
C VAL A 252 5.84 13.78 -10.69
N SER A 253 5.19 12.90 -11.42
CA SER A 253 4.04 13.26 -12.27
C SER A 253 2.69 13.13 -11.54
N VAL A 254 2.67 12.47 -10.39
CA VAL A 254 1.47 12.21 -9.58
C VAL A 254 1.76 12.49 -8.10
N SER A 255 0.70 12.67 -7.32
CA SER A 255 0.71 12.61 -5.85
C SER A 255 0.03 11.31 -5.41
N THR A 256 -0.28 11.20 -4.14
CA THR A 256 -1.08 10.10 -3.59
C THR A 256 -2.29 10.67 -2.86
N ALA A 257 -3.45 10.08 -3.06
CA ALA A 257 -4.64 10.36 -2.27
C ALA A 257 -5.08 9.12 -1.49
N GLY A 258 -5.63 9.34 -0.30
CA GLY A 258 -6.15 8.26 0.53
C GLY A 258 -7.56 8.56 1.03
N PHE A 259 -8.41 7.53 1.11
CA PHE A 259 -9.75 7.60 1.67
C PHE A 259 -10.07 6.39 2.54
N VAL A 260 -10.90 6.63 3.55
CA VAL A 260 -11.29 5.64 4.55
C VAL A 260 -12.81 5.49 4.55
N LEU A 261 -13.27 4.27 4.39
CA LEU A 261 -14.68 3.91 4.37
C LEU A 261 -14.98 2.94 5.52
N GLN A 262 -16.22 2.95 5.99
CA GLN A 262 -16.72 2.04 7.03
C GLN A 262 -18.01 1.36 6.57
N LYS A 263 -18.11 0.08 6.84
CA LYS A 263 -19.32 -0.72 6.59
C LYS A 263 -20.28 -0.67 7.76
#